data_d06760e684c55421e03bb1d94656c021
#
_entry.id   d06760e684c55421e03bb1d94656c021
#
_cell.length_a   1.000
_cell.length_b   1.000
_cell.length_c   1.000
_cell.angle_alpha   90.00
_cell.angle_beta   90.00
_cell.angle_gamma   90.00
#
_symmetry.space_group_name_H-M   'P 1'
#
loop_
_entity.id
_entity.type
_entity.pdbx_description
1 polymer ?
#
loop_
_entity_poly.entity_id
_entity_poly.type
_entity_poly.pdbx_seq_one_letter_code
_entity_poly.pdbx_strand_id
1 'polypeptide(L)'
;LHNLFNLRVGLVLNPIGAFNQNHDGPNYEFVDRPLSATTLIPGVFSNAGFGLYGKTKGTDWVLGYELYATNGFNDKIIDNTLERTALPEGVSGVENFSGKATYTGKLAIKNRLAGELGVSYLRGVYSAWEADEQKVAIFAVDYNGSFLHNRLNIRGELAKVSLDVPDTYIQTYGKTQMGAYVDVVGTIIERPILGWENAKINLALRLEYVDYNQDAFTETGGGIAEHVRAIVPGISFRPSDKTVFRVNYRFQEQTDFLGNLPSKSAAIQFGLSSYF
;
A
#
# COMPACT_ATOMS: atom_id res chain seq x y z
N LEU A 1 5.22 -23.37 18.57
CA LEU A 1 5.54 -22.09 17.92
C LEU A 1 6.40 -21.27 18.88
N HIS A 2 7.55 -20.79 18.44
CA HIS A 2 8.44 -19.96 19.23
C HIS A 2 8.16 -18.48 18.94
N ASN A 3 8.19 -17.62 19.97
CA ASN A 3 7.86 -16.20 19.76
C ASN A 3 8.82 -15.51 18.78
N LEU A 4 10.08 -15.94 18.74
CA LEU A 4 11.14 -15.33 17.92
C LEU A 4 11.30 -15.98 16.54
N PHE A 5 10.88 -17.24 16.37
CA PHE A 5 11.13 -17.98 15.12
C PHE A 5 9.89 -18.76 14.71
N ASN A 6 9.27 -18.31 13.63
CA ASN A 6 8.19 -19.02 12.97
C ASN A 6 8.50 -19.09 11.47
N LEU A 7 8.18 -20.21 10.86
CA LEU A 7 8.30 -20.43 9.42
C LEU A 7 6.94 -20.25 8.77
N ARG A 8 6.90 -19.55 7.63
CA ARG A 8 5.74 -19.46 6.74
C ARG A 8 6.14 -19.95 5.36
N VAL A 9 5.33 -20.81 4.74
CA VAL A 9 5.59 -21.37 3.42
C VAL A 9 4.28 -21.39 2.63
N GLY A 10 4.34 -21.14 1.34
CA GLY A 10 3.19 -21.14 0.43
C GLY A 10 3.00 -19.79 -0.24
N LEU A 11 1.76 -19.43 -0.54
CA LEU A 11 1.42 -18.11 -1.04
C LEU A 11 1.39 -17.14 0.15
N VAL A 12 2.36 -16.25 0.21
CA VAL A 12 2.55 -15.32 1.34
C VAL A 12 2.29 -13.89 0.91
N LEU A 13 1.65 -13.11 1.77
CA LEU A 13 1.53 -11.67 1.58
C LEU A 13 2.89 -11.01 1.86
N ASN A 14 3.40 -10.26 0.90
CA ASN A 14 4.62 -9.48 1.10
C ASN A 14 4.40 -8.40 2.15
N PRO A 15 5.27 -8.28 3.16
CA PRO A 15 5.09 -7.34 4.27
C PRO A 15 5.57 -5.92 3.89
N ILE A 16 5.17 -5.43 2.72
CA ILE A 16 5.44 -4.06 2.27
C ILE A 16 4.31 -3.16 2.69
N GLY A 17 4.64 -2.14 3.49
CA GLY A 17 3.67 -1.26 4.11
C GLY A 17 2.76 -1.97 5.13
N ALA A 18 1.75 -1.25 5.61
CA ALA A 18 0.74 -1.80 6.53
C ALA A 18 -0.54 -2.23 5.82
N PHE A 19 -0.87 -1.62 4.67
CA PHE A 19 -2.14 -1.85 4.01
C PHE A 19 -2.24 -3.27 3.44
N ASN A 20 -1.19 -3.77 2.78
CA ASN A 20 -1.21 -5.09 2.17
C ASN A 20 -1.55 -6.23 3.16
N GLN A 21 -1.06 -6.14 4.38
CA GLN A 21 -1.36 -7.13 5.43
C GLN A 21 -2.74 -6.93 6.09
N ASN A 22 -3.42 -5.77 5.86
CA ASN A 22 -4.70 -5.38 6.45
C ASN A 22 -5.73 -4.98 5.39
N HIS A 23 -5.63 -5.53 4.18
CA HIS A 23 -6.43 -5.13 3.01
C HIS A 23 -7.88 -5.61 3.02
N ASP A 24 -8.29 -6.38 4.01
CA ASP A 24 -9.66 -6.87 4.12
C ASP A 24 -10.65 -5.72 4.30
N GLY A 25 -11.75 -5.79 3.57
CA GLY A 25 -12.74 -4.72 3.52
C GLY A 25 -13.23 -4.21 4.87
N PRO A 26 -13.57 -5.05 5.87
CA PRO A 26 -14.02 -4.57 7.18
C PRO A 26 -12.95 -3.81 8.00
N ASN A 27 -11.67 -3.86 7.63
CA ASN A 27 -10.58 -3.26 8.40
C ASN A 27 -10.36 -1.77 8.17
N TYR A 28 -11.10 -1.13 7.26
CA TYR A 28 -10.95 0.30 6.95
C TYR A 28 -12.29 0.98 6.64
N GLU A 29 -12.30 2.34 6.67
CA GLU A 29 -13.53 3.15 6.63
C GLU A 29 -13.82 3.75 5.25
N PHE A 30 -13.05 3.41 4.21
CA PHE A 30 -13.18 3.96 2.86
C PHE A 30 -13.69 2.90 1.88
N VAL A 31 -14.42 3.32 0.85
CA VAL A 31 -14.91 2.43 -0.20
C VAL A 31 -13.73 1.91 -1.02
N ASP A 32 -12.87 2.84 -1.45
CA ASP A 32 -11.66 2.48 -2.20
C ASP A 32 -10.49 2.16 -1.26
N ARG A 33 -9.59 1.34 -1.77
CA ARG A 33 -8.25 1.16 -1.21
C ARG A 33 -7.40 2.41 -1.47
N PRO A 34 -6.32 2.66 -0.69
CA PRO A 34 -5.42 3.77 -0.98
C PRO A 34 -4.81 3.65 -2.38
N LEU A 35 -4.68 4.78 -3.09
CA LEU A 35 -4.10 4.80 -4.44
C LEU A 35 -2.69 4.20 -4.47
N SER A 36 -1.81 4.58 -3.55
CA SER A 36 -0.45 4.04 -3.46
C SER A 36 -0.44 2.53 -3.27
N ALA A 37 -1.40 1.98 -2.51
CA ALA A 37 -1.53 0.55 -2.23
C ALA A 37 -2.29 -0.22 -3.34
N THR A 38 -2.55 0.39 -4.49
CA THR A 38 -3.19 -0.27 -5.64
C THR A 38 -2.51 0.04 -6.95
N THR A 39 -1.85 1.20 -7.05
CA THR A 39 -1.24 1.66 -8.30
C THR A 39 0.28 1.66 -8.29
N LEU A 40 0.92 1.79 -7.11
CA LEU A 40 2.37 1.63 -6.94
C LEU A 40 2.72 0.27 -6.36
N ILE A 41 2.02 -0.13 -5.28
CA ILE A 41 2.13 -1.46 -4.69
C ILE A 41 0.91 -2.25 -5.13
N PRO A 42 1.03 -3.54 -5.50
CA PRO A 42 -0.13 -4.36 -5.85
C PRO A 42 -1.16 -4.40 -4.73
N GLY A 43 -2.45 -4.27 -5.06
CA GLY A 43 -3.54 -4.18 -4.09
C GLY A 43 -3.76 -5.41 -3.21
N VAL A 44 -3.26 -6.58 -3.64
CA VAL A 44 -3.04 -7.80 -2.85
C VAL A 44 -1.71 -8.38 -3.29
N PHE A 45 -0.64 -7.91 -2.66
CA PHE A 45 0.71 -8.30 -3.04
C PHE A 45 1.09 -9.61 -2.37
N SER A 46 0.80 -10.72 -3.04
CA SER A 46 1.13 -12.08 -2.59
C SER A 46 1.95 -12.83 -3.62
N ASN A 47 2.92 -13.59 -3.13
CA ASN A 47 3.83 -14.39 -3.94
C ASN A 47 4.08 -15.76 -3.31
N ALA A 48 4.36 -16.77 -4.14
CA ALA A 48 4.77 -18.08 -3.66
C ALA A 48 6.20 -18.02 -3.09
N GLY A 49 6.40 -18.57 -1.91
CA GLY A 49 7.70 -18.54 -1.27
C GLY A 49 7.71 -19.04 0.15
N PHE A 50 8.74 -18.66 0.86
CA PHE A 50 8.92 -18.97 2.27
C PHE A 50 9.57 -17.81 3.01
N GLY A 51 9.45 -17.81 4.33
CA GLY A 51 10.10 -16.81 5.15
C GLY A 51 10.02 -17.10 6.63
N LEU A 52 10.73 -16.28 7.36
CA LEU A 52 10.82 -16.30 8.81
C LEU A 52 10.19 -15.06 9.37
N TYR A 53 9.47 -15.21 10.45
CA TYR A 53 8.93 -14.07 11.18
C TYR A 53 8.95 -14.32 12.68
N GLY A 54 8.98 -13.26 13.44
CA GLY A 54 8.96 -13.36 14.88
C GLY A 54 8.77 -12.02 15.56
N LYS A 55 8.55 -12.07 16.86
CA LYS A 55 8.45 -10.88 17.70
C LYS A 55 9.03 -11.12 19.08
N THR A 56 9.69 -10.10 19.61
CA THR A 56 10.09 -10.04 21.00
C THR A 56 9.22 -9.07 21.78
N LYS A 57 8.92 -9.37 23.02
CA LYS A 57 8.10 -8.53 23.90
C LYS A 57 8.97 -8.00 25.04
N GLY A 58 9.10 -6.68 25.11
CA GLY A 58 9.53 -5.97 26.31
C GLY A 58 8.35 -5.57 27.18
N THR A 59 8.57 -4.75 28.19
CA THR A 59 7.52 -4.27 29.09
C THR A 59 6.48 -3.42 28.36
N ASP A 60 6.93 -2.43 27.57
CA ASP A 60 6.06 -1.48 26.86
C ASP A 60 6.18 -1.55 25.35
N TRP A 61 7.15 -2.32 24.85
CA TRP A 61 7.50 -2.40 23.46
C TRP A 61 7.42 -3.82 22.93
N VAL A 62 6.96 -3.95 21.67
CA VAL A 62 7.04 -5.18 20.89
C VAL A 62 7.85 -4.85 19.64
N LEU A 63 8.93 -5.58 19.42
CA LEU A 63 9.71 -5.53 18.18
C LEU A 63 9.36 -6.76 17.36
N GLY A 64 8.91 -6.55 16.11
CA GLY A 64 8.58 -7.58 15.16
C GLY A 64 9.53 -7.55 13.96
N TYR A 65 9.73 -8.70 13.34
CA TYR A 65 10.43 -8.82 12.07
C TYR A 65 9.76 -9.85 11.16
N GLU A 66 9.88 -9.61 9.86
CA GLU A 66 9.48 -10.53 8.79
C GLU A 66 10.54 -10.52 7.69
N LEU A 67 10.96 -11.69 7.22
CA LEU A 67 11.95 -11.86 6.16
C LEU A 67 11.44 -12.96 5.21
N TYR A 68 11.26 -12.64 3.95
CA TYR A 68 10.74 -13.56 2.95
C TYR A 68 11.65 -13.65 1.73
N ALA A 69 11.71 -14.86 1.15
CA ALA A 69 12.20 -15.12 -0.18
C ALA A 69 11.04 -15.71 -1.00
N THR A 70 10.65 -15.02 -2.05
CA THR A 70 9.49 -15.37 -2.87
C THR A 70 9.86 -15.45 -4.34
N ASN A 71 8.97 -15.98 -5.17
CA ASN A 71 9.10 -15.85 -6.61
C ASN A 71 9.14 -14.37 -7.02
N GLY A 72 9.67 -14.12 -8.21
CA GLY A 72 9.93 -12.76 -8.71
C GLY A 72 8.73 -12.10 -9.37
N PHE A 73 9.05 -11.12 -10.16
CA PHE A 73 8.14 -10.38 -11.01
C PHE A 73 8.27 -10.85 -12.46
N ASN A 74 7.41 -10.34 -13.33
CA ASN A 74 7.52 -10.48 -14.78
C ASN A 74 7.72 -9.11 -15.47
N ASP A 75 7.98 -9.14 -16.76
CA ASP A 75 8.26 -8.00 -17.62
C ASP A 75 7.06 -7.08 -17.87
N LYS A 76 5.84 -7.49 -17.52
CA LYS A 76 4.65 -6.62 -17.59
C LYS A 76 4.75 -5.35 -16.75
N ILE A 77 5.76 -5.25 -15.87
CA ILE A 77 6.09 -3.99 -15.21
C ILE A 77 6.32 -2.88 -16.25
N ILE A 78 6.93 -3.20 -17.39
CA ILE A 78 7.19 -2.27 -18.49
C ILE A 78 6.47 -2.66 -19.77
N ASP A 79 6.23 -3.94 -20.03
CA ASP A 79 5.50 -4.44 -21.20
C ASP A 79 4.01 -4.59 -20.88
N ASN A 80 3.32 -3.46 -20.77
CA ASN A 80 1.92 -3.37 -20.39
C ASN A 80 1.15 -2.37 -21.27
N THR A 81 -0.18 -2.39 -21.17
CA THR A 81 -1.08 -1.53 -21.96
C THR A 81 -1.20 -0.10 -21.41
N LEU A 82 -0.59 0.21 -20.27
CA LEU A 82 -0.64 1.52 -19.64
C LEU A 82 0.42 2.47 -20.22
N GLU A 83 1.34 1.94 -21.04
CA GLU A 83 2.46 2.66 -21.66
C GLU A 83 3.32 3.44 -20.64
N ARG A 84 3.42 2.87 -19.43
CA ARG A 84 4.24 3.39 -18.33
C ARG A 84 4.68 2.27 -17.41
N THR A 85 5.64 2.55 -16.55
CA THR A 85 6.07 1.63 -15.51
C THR A 85 4.94 1.38 -14.51
N ALA A 86 4.55 0.11 -14.33
CA ALA A 86 3.45 -0.29 -13.46
C ALA A 86 3.79 -1.61 -12.72
N LEU A 87 4.29 -1.49 -11.50
CA LEU A 87 4.66 -2.65 -10.69
C LEU A 87 3.50 -3.65 -10.48
N PRO A 88 2.23 -3.23 -10.26
CA PRO A 88 1.11 -4.14 -10.10
C PRO A 88 0.90 -5.09 -11.29
N GLU A 89 1.22 -4.67 -12.51
CA GLU A 89 1.06 -5.50 -13.71
C GLU A 89 2.07 -6.66 -13.76
N GLY A 90 3.21 -6.51 -13.08
CA GLY A 90 4.28 -7.51 -13.05
C GLY A 90 4.13 -8.59 -11.99
N VAL A 91 3.04 -8.62 -11.20
CA VAL A 91 2.83 -9.60 -10.15
C VAL A 91 1.92 -10.72 -10.64
N SER A 92 2.42 -11.94 -10.64
CA SER A 92 1.69 -13.13 -11.11
C SER A 92 1.36 -14.15 -10.00
N GLY A 93 1.74 -13.86 -8.76
CA GLY A 93 1.48 -14.72 -7.61
C GLY A 93 2.37 -15.97 -7.54
N VAL A 94 2.30 -16.87 -8.51
CA VAL A 94 3.03 -18.15 -8.49
C VAL A 94 4.08 -18.29 -9.59
N GLU A 95 3.98 -17.53 -10.66
CA GLU A 95 4.92 -17.60 -11.78
C GLU A 95 6.18 -16.78 -11.50
N ASN A 96 7.30 -17.21 -12.02
CA ASN A 96 8.58 -16.51 -11.91
C ASN A 96 9.27 -16.47 -13.28
N PHE A 97 9.04 -15.43 -14.02
CA PHE A 97 9.57 -15.25 -15.37
C PHE A 97 11.06 -14.92 -15.39
N SER A 98 11.56 -14.20 -14.39
CA SER A 98 12.98 -13.87 -14.31
C SER A 98 13.86 -15.04 -13.85
N GLY A 99 13.27 -16.08 -13.25
CA GLY A 99 14.00 -17.19 -12.61
C GLY A 99 14.76 -16.78 -11.35
N LYS A 100 14.57 -15.53 -10.88
CA LYS A 100 15.25 -14.96 -9.70
C LYS A 100 14.30 -14.82 -8.52
N ALA A 101 14.81 -14.99 -7.32
CA ALA A 101 14.04 -14.76 -6.09
C ALA A 101 13.92 -13.26 -5.80
N THR A 102 12.79 -12.90 -5.19
CA THR A 102 12.57 -11.59 -4.59
C THR A 102 12.72 -11.70 -3.07
N TYR A 103 13.43 -10.77 -2.49
CA TYR A 103 13.68 -10.73 -1.05
C TYR A 103 12.94 -9.54 -0.44
N THR A 104 12.22 -9.82 0.64
CA THR A 104 11.45 -8.80 1.36
C THR A 104 11.77 -8.87 2.83
N GLY A 105 11.99 -7.71 3.46
CA GLY A 105 12.17 -7.57 4.89
C GLY A 105 11.32 -6.47 5.48
N LYS A 106 10.77 -6.71 6.67
CA LYS A 106 10.05 -5.70 7.48
C LYS A 106 10.54 -5.76 8.92
N LEU A 107 10.74 -4.58 9.51
CA LEU A 107 10.91 -4.37 10.94
C LEU A 107 9.77 -3.49 11.44
N ALA A 108 9.16 -3.86 12.55
CA ALA A 108 8.09 -3.09 13.16
C ALA A 108 8.35 -2.93 14.67
N ILE A 109 8.14 -1.73 15.16
CA ILE A 109 8.19 -1.41 16.59
C ILE A 109 6.83 -0.90 17.04
N LYS A 110 6.27 -1.52 18.05
CA LYS A 110 4.96 -1.18 18.60
C LYS A 110 5.07 -0.80 20.06
N ASN A 111 4.45 0.30 20.39
CA ASN A 111 4.24 0.73 21.78
C ASN A 111 2.73 0.92 22.02
N ARG A 112 2.26 0.58 23.20
CA ARG A 112 0.83 0.66 23.53
C ARG A 112 0.26 2.08 23.44
N LEU A 113 1.05 3.10 23.74
CA LEU A 113 0.62 4.50 23.73
C LEU A 113 0.91 5.20 22.41
N ALA A 114 2.02 4.86 21.74
CA ALA A 114 2.49 5.52 20.53
C ALA A 114 2.05 4.84 19.22
N GLY A 115 1.46 3.63 19.29
CA GLY A 115 1.10 2.86 18.10
C GLY A 115 2.26 2.01 17.56
N GLU A 116 2.20 1.65 16.30
CA GLU A 116 3.15 0.82 15.59
C GLU A 116 3.77 1.57 14.41
N LEU A 117 5.07 1.58 14.32
CA LEU A 117 5.86 2.08 13.19
C LEU A 117 6.54 0.90 12.51
N GLY A 118 6.35 0.77 11.21
CA GLY A 118 6.97 -0.25 10.37
C GLY A 118 7.90 0.37 9.32
N VAL A 119 8.98 -0.34 9.00
CA VAL A 119 9.85 -0.05 7.87
C VAL A 119 10.04 -1.34 7.09
N SER A 120 9.84 -1.29 5.79
CA SER A 120 9.94 -2.44 4.91
C SER A 120 10.73 -2.14 3.65
N TYR A 121 11.42 -3.16 3.16
CA TYR A 121 12.22 -3.10 1.94
C TYR A 121 12.07 -4.38 1.15
N LEU A 122 11.92 -4.23 -0.17
CA LEU A 122 11.89 -5.34 -1.11
C LEU A 122 12.89 -5.08 -2.22
N ARG A 123 13.53 -6.16 -2.70
CA ARG A 123 14.37 -6.14 -3.89
C ARG A 123 14.16 -7.41 -4.70
N GLY A 124 13.99 -7.25 -6.02
CA GLY A 124 13.81 -8.33 -6.96
C GLY A 124 14.35 -8.00 -8.35
N VAL A 125 14.25 -8.98 -9.25
CA VAL A 125 14.53 -8.84 -10.69
C VAL A 125 13.23 -9.13 -11.41
N TYR A 126 12.82 -8.24 -12.32
CA TYR A 126 11.57 -8.41 -13.05
C TYR A 126 11.78 -8.86 -14.50
N SER A 127 12.93 -8.61 -15.08
CA SER A 127 13.31 -9.11 -16.39
C SER A 127 14.78 -9.56 -16.40
N ALA A 128 15.04 -10.70 -17.02
CA ALA A 128 16.38 -11.24 -17.26
C ALA A 128 16.60 -11.55 -18.75
N TRP A 129 15.76 -11.00 -19.63
CA TRP A 129 15.80 -11.22 -21.07
C TRP A 129 16.86 -10.39 -21.78
N GLU A 130 17.25 -9.28 -21.18
CA GLU A 130 18.25 -8.38 -21.70
C GLU A 130 19.65 -8.77 -21.18
N ALA A 131 20.70 -8.24 -21.80
CA ALA A 131 22.08 -8.46 -21.36
C ALA A 131 22.30 -8.06 -19.89
N ASP A 132 21.48 -7.12 -19.40
CA ASP A 132 21.47 -6.65 -18.02
C ASP A 132 20.16 -6.99 -17.32
N GLU A 133 20.25 -7.53 -16.09
CA GLU A 133 19.10 -7.80 -15.25
C GLU A 133 18.38 -6.50 -14.87
N GLN A 134 17.09 -6.41 -15.18
CA GLN A 134 16.25 -5.29 -14.77
C GLN A 134 15.72 -5.48 -13.36
N LYS A 135 16.04 -4.57 -12.46
CA LYS A 135 15.79 -4.66 -11.03
C LYS A 135 14.61 -3.80 -10.60
N VAL A 136 13.97 -4.23 -9.52
CA VAL A 136 12.96 -3.48 -8.80
C VAL A 136 13.32 -3.42 -7.32
N ALA A 137 13.14 -2.26 -6.72
CA ALA A 137 13.23 -2.07 -5.28
C ALA A 137 12.04 -1.26 -4.77
N ILE A 138 11.53 -1.64 -3.59
CA ILE A 138 10.47 -0.92 -2.89
C ILE A 138 10.96 -0.63 -1.48
N PHE A 139 10.86 0.62 -1.06
CA PHE A 139 11.04 1.03 0.32
C PHE A 139 9.72 1.61 0.82
N ALA A 140 9.25 1.17 2.00
CA ALA A 140 8.05 1.74 2.59
C ALA A 140 8.20 1.95 4.09
N VAL A 141 7.55 3.01 4.57
CA VAL A 141 7.39 3.32 5.99
C VAL A 141 5.89 3.37 6.27
N ASP A 142 5.46 2.70 7.32
CA ASP A 142 4.05 2.67 7.71
C ASP A 142 3.86 2.98 9.20
N TYR A 143 2.70 3.54 9.50
CA TYR A 143 2.29 3.86 10.86
C TYR A 143 0.83 3.45 11.09
N ASN A 144 0.55 2.90 12.30
CA ASN A 144 -0.80 2.58 12.75
C ASN A 144 -0.92 2.83 14.26
N GLY A 145 -1.72 3.81 14.65
CA GLY A 145 -1.93 4.19 16.05
C GLY A 145 -3.40 4.37 16.41
N SER A 146 -3.73 4.03 17.64
CA SER A 146 -5.05 4.23 18.24
C SER A 146 -4.91 5.04 19.51
N PHE A 147 -5.68 6.12 19.61
CA PHE A 147 -5.62 7.12 20.67
C PHE A 147 -7.01 7.35 21.29
N LEU A 148 -7.06 8.10 22.38
CA LEU A 148 -8.30 8.50 23.04
C LEU A 148 -9.21 7.29 23.34
N HIS A 149 -8.65 6.23 23.94
CA HIS A 149 -9.35 4.98 24.19
C HIS A 149 -9.96 4.35 22.93
N ASN A 150 -9.16 4.29 21.84
CA ASN A 150 -9.53 3.79 20.52
C ASN A 150 -10.58 4.62 19.75
N ARG A 151 -10.87 5.83 20.21
CA ARG A 151 -11.81 6.72 19.49
C ARG A 151 -11.17 7.48 18.35
N LEU A 152 -9.85 7.62 18.32
CA LEU A 152 -9.10 8.22 17.23
C LEU A 152 -8.09 7.21 16.69
N ASN A 153 -8.22 6.85 15.43
CA ASN A 153 -7.31 5.96 14.74
C ASN A 153 -6.60 6.73 13.62
N ILE A 154 -5.28 6.61 13.57
CA ILE A 154 -4.44 7.21 12.53
C ILE A 154 -3.66 6.09 11.88
N ARG A 155 -3.74 6.00 10.56
CA ARG A 155 -2.98 5.05 9.75
C ARG A 155 -2.38 5.78 8.56
N GLY A 156 -1.16 5.44 8.20
CA GLY A 156 -0.52 6.02 7.03
C GLY A 156 0.59 5.13 6.49
N GLU A 157 0.94 5.38 5.24
CA GLU A 157 2.00 4.69 4.53
C GLU A 157 2.65 5.64 3.54
N LEU A 158 3.96 5.58 3.46
CA LEU A 158 4.78 6.20 2.42
C LEU A 158 5.54 5.08 1.72
N ALA A 159 5.46 5.02 0.41
CA ALA A 159 6.19 4.05 -0.40
C ALA A 159 6.96 4.73 -1.52
N LYS A 160 8.17 4.27 -1.76
CA LYS A 160 9.01 4.62 -2.90
C LYS A 160 9.35 3.36 -3.69
N VAL A 161 9.10 3.39 -4.98
CA VAL A 161 9.44 2.32 -5.93
C VAL A 161 10.56 2.82 -6.82
N SER A 162 11.60 2.01 -7.01
CA SER A 162 12.71 2.27 -7.92
C SER A 162 12.84 1.09 -8.88
N LEU A 163 12.95 1.38 -10.16
CA LEU A 163 12.93 0.41 -11.24
C LEU A 163 14.05 0.72 -12.22
N ASP A 164 14.75 -0.32 -12.66
CA ASP A 164 15.63 -0.20 -13.82
C ASP A 164 14.73 -0.19 -15.07
N VAL A 165 14.89 0.79 -15.94
CA VAL A 165 14.17 0.89 -17.22
C VAL A 165 15.21 1.04 -18.31
N PRO A 166 15.19 0.18 -19.36
CA PRO A 166 16.12 0.29 -20.46
C PRO A 166 16.02 1.65 -21.17
N ASP A 167 17.14 2.17 -21.63
CA ASP A 167 17.21 3.49 -22.27
C ASP A 167 16.49 3.55 -23.64
N THR A 168 16.04 2.40 -24.16
CA THR A 168 15.22 2.29 -25.38
C THR A 168 13.75 2.67 -25.14
N TYR A 169 13.30 2.74 -23.87
CA TYR A 169 11.94 3.12 -23.53
C TYR A 169 11.78 4.64 -23.42
N ILE A 170 10.58 5.13 -23.72
CA ILE A 170 10.26 6.56 -23.62
C ILE A 170 10.18 7.01 -22.15
N GLN A 171 10.28 8.31 -21.91
CA GLN A 171 10.39 8.87 -20.55
C GLN A 171 9.13 8.78 -19.71
N THR A 172 7.98 8.37 -20.26
CA THR A 172 6.79 7.99 -19.50
C THR A 172 6.98 6.75 -18.63
N TYR A 173 8.02 5.94 -18.94
CA TYR A 173 8.44 4.81 -18.10
C TYR A 173 9.33 5.30 -16.96
N GLY A 174 8.68 5.86 -15.90
CA GLY A 174 9.37 6.41 -14.74
C GLY A 174 10.22 5.39 -14.00
N LYS A 175 11.50 5.74 -13.74
CA LYS A 175 12.43 4.93 -12.96
C LYS A 175 12.17 5.03 -11.46
N THR A 176 11.59 6.14 -11.03
CA THR A 176 11.29 6.40 -9.60
C THR A 176 9.86 6.85 -9.44
N GLN A 177 9.14 6.20 -8.53
CA GLN A 177 7.76 6.50 -8.21
C GLN A 177 7.63 6.65 -6.69
N MET A 178 6.69 7.48 -6.22
CA MET A 178 6.42 7.67 -4.81
C MET A 178 4.92 7.80 -4.54
N GLY A 179 4.45 7.25 -3.44
CA GLY A 179 3.07 7.43 -3.02
C GLY A 179 2.93 7.42 -1.51
N ALA A 180 1.93 8.12 -1.04
CA ALA A 180 1.61 8.19 0.37
C ALA A 180 0.10 8.31 0.58
N TYR A 181 -0.36 7.82 1.72
CA TYR A 181 -1.69 8.14 2.23
C TYR A 181 -1.66 8.30 3.75
N VAL A 182 -2.63 9.03 4.26
CA VAL A 182 -2.94 9.11 5.69
C VAL A 182 -4.45 9.02 5.88
N ASP A 183 -4.89 8.08 6.71
CA ASP A 183 -6.25 7.90 7.17
C ASP A 183 -6.36 8.40 8.60
N VAL A 184 -7.32 9.27 8.86
CA VAL A 184 -7.71 9.71 10.21
C VAL A 184 -9.18 9.35 10.41
N VAL A 185 -9.46 8.53 11.42
CA VAL A 185 -10.79 8.03 11.72
C VAL A 185 -11.16 8.34 13.16
N GLY A 186 -12.22 9.10 13.35
CA GLY A 186 -12.76 9.47 14.66
C GLY A 186 -14.12 8.83 14.94
N THR A 187 -14.25 8.06 16.01
CA THR A 187 -15.53 7.53 16.49
C THR A 187 -16.31 8.63 17.23
N ILE A 188 -17.39 9.11 16.60
CA ILE A 188 -18.23 10.18 17.16
C ILE A 188 -19.39 9.65 17.99
N ILE A 189 -19.91 8.48 17.65
CA ILE A 189 -20.97 7.80 18.40
C ILE A 189 -20.57 6.35 18.62
N GLU A 190 -20.70 5.89 19.86
CA GLU A 190 -20.52 4.50 20.27
C GLU A 190 -21.58 4.19 21.32
N ARG A 191 -22.66 3.53 20.89
CA ARG A 191 -23.80 3.15 21.72
C ARG A 191 -24.70 2.17 20.98
N PRO A 192 -25.66 1.52 21.65
CA PRO A 192 -26.68 0.72 20.96
C PRO A 192 -27.47 1.53 19.92
N ILE A 193 -27.53 1.04 18.69
CA ILE A 193 -28.27 1.62 17.55
C ILE A 193 -29.01 0.49 16.84
N LEU A 194 -30.31 0.62 16.63
CA LEU A 194 -31.17 -0.33 15.88
C LEU A 194 -31.01 -1.79 16.33
N GLY A 195 -30.79 -2.02 17.64
CA GLY A 195 -30.64 -3.36 18.21
C GLY A 195 -29.19 -3.91 18.19
N TRP A 196 -28.23 -3.17 17.65
CA TRP A 196 -26.82 -3.51 17.67
C TRP A 196 -26.15 -2.88 18.90
N GLU A 197 -25.73 -3.70 19.87
CA GLU A 197 -25.24 -3.22 21.17
C GLU A 197 -23.96 -2.37 21.08
N ASN A 198 -23.04 -2.73 20.20
CA ASN A 198 -21.73 -2.10 20.04
C ASN A 198 -21.62 -1.30 18.75
N ALA A 199 -22.71 -0.66 18.34
CA ALA A 199 -22.70 0.10 17.09
C ALA A 199 -21.88 1.38 17.20
N LYS A 200 -21.17 1.71 16.11
CA LYS A 200 -20.31 2.89 16.01
C LYS A 200 -20.64 3.70 14.76
N ILE A 201 -20.56 5.02 14.89
CA ILE A 201 -20.54 5.94 13.74
C ILE A 201 -19.19 6.66 13.78
N ASN A 202 -18.48 6.58 12.66
CA ASN A 202 -17.17 7.20 12.52
C ASN A 202 -17.20 8.30 11.45
N LEU A 203 -16.45 9.37 11.69
CA LEU A 203 -16.01 10.29 10.65
C LEU A 203 -14.62 9.87 10.20
N ALA A 204 -14.39 9.91 8.90
CA ALA A 204 -13.13 9.50 8.31
C ALA A 204 -12.64 10.55 7.33
N LEU A 205 -11.33 10.75 7.27
CA LEU A 205 -10.65 11.58 6.29
C LEU A 205 -9.43 10.83 5.78
N ARG A 206 -9.31 10.68 4.45
CA ARG A 206 -8.10 10.21 3.78
C ARG A 206 -7.50 11.31 2.94
N LEU A 207 -6.20 11.47 3.03
CA LEU A 207 -5.39 12.27 2.13
C LEU A 207 -4.47 11.33 1.36
N GLU A 208 -4.36 11.51 0.04
CA GLU A 208 -3.57 10.66 -0.83
C GLU A 208 -2.71 11.50 -1.78
N TYR A 209 -1.52 11.00 -2.04
CA TYR A 209 -0.61 11.50 -3.06
C TYR A 209 0.08 10.34 -3.75
N VAL A 210 0.13 10.36 -5.07
CA VAL A 210 0.90 9.42 -5.87
C VAL A 210 1.58 10.18 -6.99
N ASP A 211 2.87 9.98 -7.14
CA ASP A 211 3.70 10.47 -8.21
C ASP A 211 4.26 9.26 -8.97
N TYR A 212 3.82 9.10 -10.20
CA TYR A 212 4.18 7.96 -11.03
C TYR A 212 5.52 8.12 -11.73
N ASN A 213 6.10 9.33 -11.71
CA ASN A 213 7.33 9.60 -12.41
C ASN A 213 8.07 10.80 -11.80
N GLN A 214 9.01 10.53 -10.90
CA GLN A 214 9.86 11.55 -10.26
C GLN A 214 11.11 11.89 -11.07
N ASP A 215 11.21 11.43 -12.32
CA ASP A 215 12.36 11.68 -13.18
C ASP A 215 12.26 13.08 -13.83
N ALA A 216 13.27 13.41 -14.61
CA ALA A 216 13.33 14.65 -15.38
C ALA A 216 13.46 14.36 -16.88
N PHE A 217 12.93 15.25 -17.69
CA PHE A 217 13.11 15.19 -19.15
C PHE A 217 14.59 15.31 -19.50
N THR A 218 15.10 14.37 -20.29
CA THR A 218 16.53 14.31 -20.69
C THR A 218 16.95 15.54 -21.47
N GLU A 219 16.07 16.06 -22.34
CA GLU A 219 16.38 17.21 -23.22
C GLU A 219 16.35 18.54 -22.48
N THR A 220 15.43 18.73 -21.55
CA THR A 220 15.19 20.03 -20.91
C THR A 220 15.67 20.08 -19.46
N GLY A 221 15.87 18.92 -18.82
CA GLY A 221 16.12 18.82 -17.38
C GLY A 221 14.91 19.20 -16.49
N GLY A 222 13.77 19.51 -17.11
CA GLY A 222 12.53 19.80 -16.37
C GLY A 222 11.95 18.54 -15.74
N GLY A 223 11.40 18.67 -14.52
CA GLY A 223 10.74 17.53 -13.84
C GLY A 223 9.49 17.06 -14.59
N ILE A 224 9.28 15.76 -14.61
CA ILE A 224 8.05 15.14 -15.12
C ILE A 224 6.98 15.26 -14.04
N ALA A 225 5.74 15.61 -14.41
CA ALA A 225 4.71 16.04 -13.45
C ALA A 225 3.56 15.04 -13.25
N GLU A 226 3.76 13.78 -13.58
CA GLU A 226 2.72 12.74 -13.55
C GLU A 226 2.30 12.36 -12.12
N HIS A 227 1.37 13.12 -11.54
CA HIS A 227 0.94 12.86 -10.16
C HIS A 227 -0.58 12.99 -9.96
N VAL A 228 -1.06 12.34 -8.91
CA VAL A 228 -2.46 12.36 -8.44
C VAL A 228 -2.50 12.78 -6.98
N ARG A 229 -3.45 13.65 -6.64
CA ARG A 229 -3.79 14.03 -5.26
C ARG A 229 -5.26 13.76 -5.03
N ALA A 230 -5.61 13.23 -3.85
CA ALA A 230 -7.01 13.06 -3.50
C ALA A 230 -7.27 13.40 -2.03
N ILE A 231 -8.49 13.92 -1.80
CA ILE A 231 -9.05 14.16 -0.46
C ILE A 231 -10.37 13.39 -0.41
N VAL A 232 -10.52 12.53 0.60
CA VAL A 232 -11.66 11.63 0.71
C VAL A 232 -12.25 11.73 2.13
N PRO A 233 -13.13 12.71 2.40
CA PRO A 233 -13.95 12.69 3.60
C PRO A 233 -15.02 11.60 3.51
N GLY A 234 -15.40 11.05 4.66
CA GLY A 234 -16.40 10.01 4.72
C GLY A 234 -17.05 9.83 6.08
N ILE A 235 -18.13 9.08 6.07
CA ILE A 235 -18.84 8.61 7.26
C ILE A 235 -19.03 7.11 7.13
N SER A 236 -18.87 6.40 8.23
CA SER A 236 -19.18 4.98 8.29
C SER A 236 -20.07 4.63 9.47
N PHE A 237 -20.91 3.61 9.25
CA PHE A 237 -21.70 2.98 10.28
C PHE A 237 -21.23 1.53 10.44
N ARG A 238 -20.82 1.18 11.66
CA ARG A 238 -20.44 -0.18 12.06
C ARG A 238 -21.47 -0.73 13.02
N PRO A 239 -22.37 -1.61 12.58
CA PRO A 239 -23.27 -2.34 13.50
C PRO A 239 -22.47 -3.30 14.38
N SER A 240 -21.33 -3.80 13.91
CA SER A 240 -20.39 -4.63 14.65
C SER A 240 -18.96 -4.38 14.13
N ASP A 241 -17.96 -4.93 14.81
CA ASP A 241 -16.56 -4.81 14.33
C ASP A 241 -16.32 -5.58 13.02
N LYS A 242 -17.23 -6.50 12.64
CA LYS A 242 -17.13 -7.30 11.40
C LYS A 242 -17.82 -6.71 10.19
N THR A 243 -18.67 -5.69 10.38
CA THR A 243 -19.51 -5.13 9.30
C THR A 243 -19.38 -3.62 9.28
N VAL A 244 -19.23 -3.05 8.09
CA VAL A 244 -19.14 -1.61 7.87
C VAL A 244 -19.93 -1.17 6.65
N PHE A 245 -20.78 -0.17 6.83
CA PHE A 245 -21.41 0.62 5.76
C PHE A 245 -20.68 1.94 5.64
N ARG A 246 -20.39 2.39 4.41
CA ARG A 246 -19.55 3.56 4.13
C ARG A 246 -20.19 4.46 3.11
N VAL A 247 -20.04 5.76 3.32
CA VAL A 247 -20.30 6.80 2.34
C VAL A 247 -19.11 7.73 2.32
N ASN A 248 -18.46 7.87 1.18
CA ASN A 248 -17.32 8.74 0.99
C ASN A 248 -17.57 9.71 -0.16
N TYR A 249 -17.00 10.89 -0.07
CA TYR A 249 -16.88 11.82 -1.19
C TYR A 249 -15.41 11.87 -1.59
N ARG A 250 -15.11 11.41 -2.81
CA ARG A 250 -13.75 11.45 -3.34
C ARG A 250 -13.59 12.65 -4.24
N PHE A 251 -12.72 13.57 -3.91
CA PHE A 251 -12.24 14.63 -4.78
C PHE A 251 -10.80 14.33 -5.17
N GLN A 252 -10.52 14.34 -6.49
CA GLN A 252 -9.21 13.98 -7.04
C GLN A 252 -8.77 14.98 -8.09
N GLU A 253 -7.49 15.32 -8.07
CA GLU A 253 -6.78 16.10 -9.09
C GLU A 253 -5.67 15.23 -9.67
N GLN A 254 -5.57 15.20 -11.00
CA GLN A 254 -4.53 14.46 -11.71
C GLN A 254 -3.84 15.37 -12.71
N THR A 255 -2.52 15.47 -12.61
CA THR A 255 -1.65 16.17 -13.56
C THR A 255 -1.01 15.13 -14.46
N ASP A 256 -0.97 15.39 -15.76
CA ASP A 256 -0.30 14.53 -16.72
C ASP A 256 1.23 14.72 -16.70
N PHE A 257 1.95 13.89 -17.43
CA PHE A 257 3.42 13.91 -17.46
C PHE A 257 4.03 15.20 -18.05
N LEU A 258 3.27 15.97 -18.84
CA LEU A 258 3.68 17.27 -19.39
C LEU A 258 3.47 18.42 -18.41
N GLY A 259 2.77 18.19 -17.29
CA GLY A 259 2.45 19.24 -16.33
C GLY A 259 1.33 20.17 -16.77
N ASN A 260 0.45 19.72 -17.66
CA ASN A 260 -0.76 20.47 -18.03
C ASN A 260 -1.65 20.72 -16.79
N LEU A 261 -2.60 21.67 -16.93
CA LEU A 261 -3.55 21.95 -15.88
C LEU A 261 -4.23 20.68 -15.40
N PRO A 262 -4.31 20.44 -14.07
CA PRO A 262 -4.83 19.19 -13.54
C PRO A 262 -6.28 18.96 -13.92
N SER A 263 -6.58 17.75 -14.36
CA SER A 263 -7.96 17.28 -14.48
C SER A 263 -8.53 17.05 -13.09
N LYS A 264 -9.78 17.46 -12.87
CA LYS A 264 -10.47 17.33 -11.59
C LYS A 264 -11.65 16.39 -11.73
N SER A 265 -11.78 15.48 -10.78
CA SER A 265 -12.92 14.56 -10.69
C SER A 265 -13.45 14.51 -9.27
N ALA A 266 -14.76 14.27 -9.16
CA ALA A 266 -15.42 14.12 -7.87
C ALA A 266 -16.51 13.03 -7.96
N ALA A 267 -16.63 12.21 -6.92
CA ALA A 267 -17.62 11.15 -6.85
C ALA A 267 -18.09 10.89 -5.42
N ILE A 268 -19.38 10.59 -5.26
CA ILE A 268 -19.91 9.98 -4.04
C ILE A 268 -19.81 8.47 -4.20
N GLN A 269 -19.29 7.82 -3.19
CA GLN A 269 -19.04 6.36 -3.17
C GLN A 269 -19.81 5.73 -2.02
N PHE A 270 -20.39 4.56 -2.26
CA PHE A 270 -21.10 3.76 -1.28
C PHE A 270 -20.49 2.38 -1.21
N GLY A 271 -20.32 1.84 -0.02
CA GLY A 271 -19.73 0.52 0.18
C GLY A 271 -20.27 -0.21 1.40
N LEU A 272 -20.32 -1.52 1.30
CA LEU A 272 -20.60 -2.46 2.36
C LEU A 272 -19.53 -3.54 2.36
N SER A 273 -19.00 -3.85 3.54
CA SER A 273 -18.13 -5.01 3.73
C SER A 273 -18.50 -5.73 5.02
N SER A 274 -18.51 -7.05 4.99
CA SER A 274 -18.81 -7.89 6.15
C SER A 274 -18.01 -9.18 6.13
N TYR A 275 -17.56 -9.62 7.30
CA TYR A 275 -17.14 -11.01 7.53
C TYR A 275 -18.36 -11.86 7.86
N PHE A 276 -18.43 -13.03 7.29
CA PHE A 276 -19.49 -14.02 7.52
C PHE A 276 -19.09 -15.04 8.60
#